data_6973de9b5634766f8d0d0aa5237b353a
#
_entry.id   6973de9b5634766f8d0d0aa5237b353a
#
_cell.length_a   1.000
_cell.length_b   1.000
_cell.length_c   1.000
_cell.angle_alpha   90.00
_cell.angle_beta   90.00
_cell.angle_gamma   90.00
#
_symmetry.space_group_name_H-M   'P 1'
#
loop_
_entity.id
_entity.type
_entity.pdbx_description
1 polymer ?
#
loop_
_entity_poly.entity_id
_entity_poly.type
_entity_poly.pdbx_seq_one_letter_code
_entity_poly.pdbx_strand_id
1 'polypeptide(L)'
;MEFNIDTFHPFVLNIGLAQHNADWNWKNVSSPFARLYYVTEGSAKIILPDHTVSLRKGYMYFIPAFTSHSYECTSSFTHYYAHIYEDPQAKYLFLEDWVLPEEIQGDALELSIFQELYSLNPTMKLSKSDPSTYDNSSTLASNLLKNKQRPLYNKMISRGIIYQLLAPFFKTAHLKSTVTDDRVKRAITYIRNHISDELCIDKVAETLCVSKNYFIRIFKKE
;
A
#
# COMPACT_ATOMS: atom_id res chain seq x y z
N MET A 1 -15.99 13.91 10.41
CA MET A 1 -14.80 14.36 9.66
C MET A 1 -15.18 14.29 8.20
N GLU A 2 -15.14 15.39 7.49
CA GLU A 2 -15.50 15.44 6.08
C GLU A 2 -14.27 14.91 5.30
N PHE A 3 -14.42 13.80 4.58
CA PHE A 3 -13.34 13.22 3.79
C PHE A 3 -13.21 14.01 2.50
N ASN A 4 -12.08 14.66 2.35
CA ASN A 4 -11.77 15.45 1.17
C ASN A 4 -10.79 14.68 0.27
N ILE A 5 -11.24 14.28 -0.92
CA ILE A 5 -10.39 13.64 -1.94
C ILE A 5 -9.16 14.48 -2.30
N ASP A 6 -9.23 15.80 -2.10
CA ASP A 6 -8.11 16.71 -2.38
C ASP A 6 -6.91 16.49 -1.45
N THR A 7 -7.11 15.77 -0.34
CA THR A 7 -6.02 15.37 0.57
C THR A 7 -5.35 14.06 0.15
N PHE A 8 -5.93 13.33 -0.79
CA PHE A 8 -5.41 12.06 -1.28
C PHE A 8 -4.40 12.27 -2.41
N HIS A 9 -3.13 12.08 -2.12
CA HIS A 9 -2.04 12.28 -3.07
C HIS A 9 -1.23 11.00 -3.34
N PRO A 10 -1.87 9.95 -3.91
CA PRO A 10 -1.17 8.71 -4.21
C PRO A 10 -0.24 8.87 -5.39
N PHE A 11 0.80 8.03 -5.40
CA PHE A 11 1.65 7.85 -6.57
C PHE A 11 2.15 6.41 -6.71
N VAL A 12 2.54 6.04 -7.92
CA VAL A 12 3.12 4.74 -8.21
C VAL A 12 4.55 4.70 -7.69
N LEU A 13 4.82 3.78 -6.76
CA LEU A 13 6.17 3.48 -6.31
C LEU A 13 6.84 2.45 -7.22
N ASN A 14 6.11 1.39 -7.56
CA ASN A 14 6.51 0.36 -8.51
C ASN A 14 5.28 -0.11 -9.30
N ILE A 15 5.52 -0.56 -10.52
CA ILE A 15 4.50 -1.15 -11.40
C ILE A 15 5.14 -2.20 -12.31
N GLY A 16 4.50 -3.33 -12.53
CA GLY A 16 4.98 -4.35 -13.44
C GLY A 16 3.96 -5.42 -13.76
N LEU A 17 4.32 -6.26 -14.72
CA LEU A 17 3.68 -7.55 -14.99
C LEU A 17 4.62 -8.63 -14.45
N ALA A 18 4.15 -9.42 -13.49
CA ALA A 18 4.88 -10.52 -12.89
C ALA A 18 4.32 -11.85 -13.40
N GLN A 19 5.22 -12.75 -13.75
CA GLN A 19 4.91 -14.13 -14.14
C GLN A 19 5.63 -15.06 -13.19
N HIS A 20 4.91 -15.95 -12.56
CA HIS A 20 5.40 -16.91 -11.57
C HIS A 20 5.11 -18.33 -12.00
N ASN A 21 5.96 -19.24 -11.57
CA ASN A 21 5.79 -20.68 -11.79
C ASN A 21 6.16 -21.41 -10.49
N ALA A 22 5.22 -21.45 -9.54
CA ALA A 22 5.37 -22.02 -8.20
C ALA A 22 6.53 -21.39 -7.35
N ASP A 23 6.96 -20.18 -7.68
CA ASP A 23 8.13 -19.49 -7.09
C ASP A 23 7.79 -18.26 -6.24
N TRP A 24 6.50 -17.94 -6.13
CA TRP A 24 6.05 -16.76 -5.37
C TRP A 24 5.55 -17.17 -3.98
N ASN A 25 6.49 -17.54 -3.11
CA ASN A 25 6.25 -18.10 -1.79
C ASN A 25 7.02 -17.33 -0.70
N TRP A 26 6.54 -16.13 -0.37
CA TRP A 26 7.17 -15.25 0.61
C TRP A 26 6.35 -15.21 1.91
N LYS A 27 7.03 -15.17 3.05
CA LYS A 27 6.39 -15.15 4.38
C LYS A 27 6.63 -13.83 5.10
N ASN A 28 5.65 -13.42 5.90
CA ASN A 28 5.73 -12.26 6.80
C ASN A 28 6.11 -10.96 6.05
N VAL A 29 5.51 -10.75 4.87
CA VAL A 29 5.71 -9.54 4.08
C VAL A 29 4.90 -8.42 4.71
N SER A 30 5.52 -7.26 4.91
CA SER A 30 4.84 -6.04 5.37
C SER A 30 5.59 -4.84 4.81
N SER A 31 4.90 -3.93 4.14
CA SER A 31 5.53 -2.81 3.44
C SER A 31 4.82 -1.50 3.74
N PRO A 32 5.53 -0.35 3.69
CA PRO A 32 4.96 0.97 3.96
C PRO A 32 4.14 1.53 2.77
N PHE A 33 3.71 0.67 1.86
CA PHE A 33 2.90 1.02 0.69
C PHE A 33 1.79 0.00 0.49
N ALA A 34 0.70 0.43 -0.12
CA ALA A 34 -0.39 -0.45 -0.50
C ALA A 34 -0.04 -1.21 -1.80
N ARG A 35 -0.59 -2.41 -1.93
CA ARG A 35 -0.46 -3.22 -3.14
C ARG A 35 -1.81 -3.34 -3.83
N LEU A 36 -1.80 -3.12 -5.13
CA LEU A 36 -2.94 -3.33 -6.00
C LEU A 36 -2.54 -4.32 -7.09
N TYR A 37 -3.31 -5.40 -7.25
CA TYR A 37 -3.08 -6.44 -8.24
C TYR A 37 -4.25 -6.56 -9.21
N TYR A 38 -3.96 -6.93 -10.45
CA TYR A 38 -4.92 -7.44 -11.40
C TYR A 38 -4.43 -8.79 -11.92
N VAL A 39 -5.17 -9.86 -11.68
CA VAL A 39 -4.78 -11.22 -12.09
C VAL A 39 -5.23 -11.50 -13.51
N THR A 40 -4.29 -11.83 -14.38
CA THR A 40 -4.55 -12.13 -15.80
C THR A 40 -4.62 -13.62 -16.08
N GLU A 41 -3.82 -14.44 -15.34
CA GLU A 41 -3.77 -15.88 -15.55
C GLU A 41 -3.41 -16.63 -14.27
N GLY A 42 -3.88 -17.89 -14.18
CA GLY A 42 -3.56 -18.79 -13.07
C GLY A 42 -4.19 -18.38 -11.75
N SER A 43 -3.60 -18.86 -10.66
CA SER A 43 -4.05 -18.59 -9.30
C SER A 43 -2.92 -18.65 -8.29
N ALA A 44 -3.06 -17.89 -7.21
CA ALA A 44 -2.18 -17.91 -6.05
C ALA A 44 -3.00 -17.58 -4.79
N LYS A 45 -2.36 -17.47 -3.63
CA LYS A 45 -3.01 -17.11 -2.39
C LYS A 45 -2.26 -16.00 -1.66
N ILE A 46 -3.01 -15.15 -0.99
CA ILE A 46 -2.52 -14.26 0.06
C ILE A 46 -3.02 -14.83 1.38
N ILE A 47 -2.09 -15.11 2.29
CA ILE A 47 -2.39 -15.61 3.63
C ILE A 47 -2.27 -14.43 4.58
N LEU A 48 -3.39 -13.99 5.12
CA LEU A 48 -3.52 -12.97 6.15
C LEU A 48 -3.51 -13.62 7.54
N PRO A 49 -3.35 -12.87 8.63
CA PRO A 49 -3.27 -13.43 9.98
C PRO A 49 -4.50 -14.25 10.40
N ASP A 50 -5.67 -13.90 9.89
CA ASP A 50 -6.98 -14.45 10.28
C ASP A 50 -7.68 -15.24 9.16
N HIS A 51 -7.29 -15.05 7.90
CA HIS A 51 -7.90 -15.75 6.77
C HIS A 51 -6.98 -15.82 5.54
N THR A 52 -7.46 -16.47 4.48
CA THR A 52 -6.74 -16.61 3.20
C THR A 52 -7.60 -16.10 2.05
N VAL A 53 -7.00 -15.28 1.19
CA VAL A 53 -7.60 -14.74 -0.03
C VAL A 53 -7.05 -15.49 -1.24
N SER A 54 -7.92 -16.06 -2.06
CA SER A 54 -7.54 -16.74 -3.31
C SER A 54 -7.47 -15.73 -4.46
N LEU A 55 -6.29 -15.58 -5.02
CA LEU A 55 -6.07 -14.74 -6.20
C LEU A 55 -6.46 -15.51 -7.46
N ARG A 56 -7.37 -14.97 -8.25
CA ARG A 56 -7.96 -15.63 -9.43
C ARG A 56 -8.09 -14.68 -10.62
N LYS A 57 -8.01 -15.24 -11.80
CA LYS A 57 -8.11 -14.51 -13.06
C LYS A 57 -9.35 -13.60 -13.13
N GLY A 58 -9.17 -12.38 -13.61
CA GLY A 58 -10.24 -11.41 -13.82
C GLY A 58 -10.64 -10.63 -12.57
N TYR A 59 -9.86 -10.73 -11.48
CA TYR A 59 -10.11 -10.00 -10.25
C TYR A 59 -8.98 -9.04 -9.92
N MET A 60 -9.33 -7.98 -9.23
CA MET A 60 -8.40 -7.05 -8.60
C MET A 60 -8.35 -7.26 -7.10
N TYR A 61 -7.17 -7.07 -6.51
CA TYR A 61 -6.89 -7.27 -5.10
C TYR A 61 -6.18 -6.07 -4.51
N PHE A 62 -6.60 -5.69 -3.31
CA PHE A 62 -6.00 -4.57 -2.58
C PHE A 62 -5.45 -5.05 -1.23
N ILE A 63 -4.17 -4.81 -0.96
CA ILE A 63 -3.53 -5.06 0.32
C ILE A 63 -3.08 -3.70 0.88
N PRO A 64 -3.62 -3.26 2.02
CA PRO A 64 -3.23 -2.01 2.65
C PRO A 64 -1.75 -1.98 3.03
N ALA A 65 -1.19 -0.77 3.15
CA ALA A 65 0.13 -0.58 3.73
C ALA A 65 0.19 -1.19 5.15
N PHE A 66 1.37 -1.66 5.54
CA PHE A 66 1.66 -2.26 6.85
C PHE A 66 0.85 -3.53 7.20
N THR A 67 0.11 -4.10 6.24
CA THR A 67 -0.60 -5.37 6.43
C THR A 67 0.39 -6.52 6.35
N SER A 68 0.55 -7.28 7.45
CA SER A 68 1.37 -8.50 7.46
C SER A 68 0.65 -9.61 6.70
N HIS A 69 1.33 -10.21 5.73
CA HIS A 69 0.77 -11.28 4.90
C HIS A 69 1.85 -12.20 4.36
N SER A 70 1.45 -13.33 3.82
CA SER A 70 2.34 -14.26 3.11
C SER A 70 1.73 -14.62 1.75
N TYR A 71 2.58 -15.05 0.83
CA TYR A 71 2.16 -15.51 -0.50
C TYR A 71 2.36 -17.02 -0.64
N GLU A 72 1.45 -17.68 -1.33
CA GLU A 72 1.54 -19.08 -1.74
C GLU A 72 1.15 -19.22 -3.21
N CYS A 73 2.07 -19.71 -4.01
CA CYS A 73 1.87 -19.99 -5.43
C CYS A 73 2.41 -21.38 -5.75
N THR A 74 1.52 -22.31 -6.10
CA THR A 74 1.86 -23.72 -6.37
C THR A 74 1.86 -24.08 -7.85
N SER A 75 1.53 -23.11 -8.72
CA SER A 75 1.42 -23.30 -10.17
C SER A 75 1.78 -22.01 -10.92
N SER A 76 1.45 -21.95 -12.21
CA SER A 76 1.60 -20.72 -12.98
C SER A 76 0.64 -19.64 -12.49
N PHE A 77 1.14 -18.41 -12.38
CA PHE A 77 0.39 -17.24 -11.95
C PHE A 77 0.92 -15.98 -12.61
N THR A 78 0.05 -15.22 -13.24
CA THR A 78 0.43 -13.96 -13.92
C THR A 78 -0.49 -12.83 -13.46
N HIS A 79 0.12 -11.73 -13.02
CA HIS A 79 -0.63 -10.57 -12.57
C HIS A 79 0.11 -9.26 -12.83
N TYR A 80 -0.65 -8.21 -13.09
CA TYR A 80 -0.14 -6.84 -12.93
C TYR A 80 -0.09 -6.52 -11.43
N TYR A 81 0.97 -5.80 -11.03
CA TYR A 81 1.08 -5.24 -9.67
C TYR A 81 1.37 -3.75 -9.75
N ALA A 82 0.79 -3.00 -8.84
CA ALA A 82 1.13 -1.61 -8.57
C ALA A 82 1.34 -1.43 -7.07
N HIS A 83 2.49 -0.89 -6.69
CA HIS A 83 2.75 -0.44 -5.34
C HIS A 83 2.38 1.04 -5.27
N ILE A 84 1.39 1.35 -4.43
CA ILE A 84 0.83 2.68 -4.27
C ILE A 84 1.34 3.26 -2.96
N TYR A 85 1.99 4.41 -3.04
CA TYR A 85 2.52 5.11 -1.89
C TYR A 85 1.82 6.46 -1.73
N GLU A 86 1.52 6.82 -0.52
CA GLU A 86 1.05 8.16 -0.16
C GLU A 86 2.20 8.94 0.45
N ASP A 87 2.27 10.24 0.17
CA ASP A 87 3.33 11.08 0.72
C ASP A 87 3.22 11.11 2.26
N PRO A 88 4.22 10.61 3.00
CA PRO A 88 4.17 10.58 4.47
C PRO A 88 4.20 11.97 5.09
N GLN A 89 4.58 13.02 4.32
CA GLN A 89 4.46 14.41 4.73
C GLN A 89 3.03 14.94 4.63
N ALA A 90 2.12 14.21 3.98
CA ALA A 90 0.70 14.50 4.03
C ALA A 90 0.21 14.39 5.47
N LYS A 91 -0.59 15.36 5.91
CA LYS A 91 -1.14 15.41 7.28
C LYS A 91 -1.94 14.15 7.64
N TYR A 92 -2.47 13.46 6.63
CA TYR A 92 -3.24 12.23 6.74
C TYR A 92 -2.88 11.30 5.59
N LEU A 93 -2.85 9.99 5.88
CA LEU A 93 -2.76 8.94 4.86
C LEU A 93 -4.20 8.47 4.58
N PHE A 94 -4.72 8.88 3.44
CA PHE A 94 -6.13 8.71 3.09
C PHE A 94 -6.58 7.24 3.11
N LEU A 95 -5.80 6.34 2.51
CA LEU A 95 -6.14 4.92 2.44
C LEU A 95 -6.14 4.21 3.80
N GLU A 96 -5.44 4.75 4.79
CA GLU A 96 -5.36 4.12 6.10
C GLU A 96 -6.60 4.32 6.96
N ASP A 97 -7.42 5.33 6.67
CA ASP A 97 -8.68 5.58 7.38
C ASP A 97 -9.82 4.67 6.90
N TRP A 98 -9.60 3.91 5.82
CA TRP A 98 -10.63 3.09 5.20
C TRP A 98 -10.35 1.60 5.35
N VAL A 99 -11.42 0.83 5.51
CA VAL A 99 -11.44 -0.61 5.25
C VAL A 99 -11.99 -0.79 3.85
N LEU A 100 -11.12 -1.18 2.93
CA LEU A 100 -11.46 -1.51 1.55
C LEU A 100 -11.70 -3.02 1.44
N PRO A 101 -12.56 -3.48 0.54
CA PRO A 101 -12.64 -4.90 0.21
C PRO A 101 -11.29 -5.38 -0.33
N GLU A 102 -10.89 -6.58 0.02
CA GLU A 102 -9.63 -7.17 -0.42
C GLU A 102 -9.67 -7.62 -1.86
N GLU A 103 -10.87 -7.94 -2.36
CA GLU A 103 -11.13 -8.46 -3.69
C GLU A 103 -12.31 -7.72 -4.33
N ILE A 104 -12.19 -7.38 -5.60
CA ILE A 104 -13.29 -6.98 -6.47
C ILE A 104 -13.15 -7.64 -7.84
N GLN A 105 -14.26 -7.84 -8.52
CA GLN A 105 -14.24 -8.27 -9.90
C GLN A 105 -13.75 -7.12 -10.78
N GLY A 106 -12.70 -7.36 -11.57
CA GLY A 106 -12.23 -6.45 -12.61
C GLY A 106 -12.88 -6.75 -13.95
N ASP A 107 -12.83 -5.79 -14.85
CA ASP A 107 -13.29 -5.95 -16.21
C ASP A 107 -12.22 -5.56 -17.26
N ALA A 108 -12.60 -5.44 -18.51
CA ALA A 108 -11.69 -5.08 -19.60
C ALA A 108 -11.16 -3.65 -19.48
N LEU A 109 -11.91 -2.76 -18.83
CA LEU A 109 -11.49 -1.36 -18.61
C LEU A 109 -10.38 -1.28 -17.61
N GLU A 110 -10.54 -1.92 -16.42
CA GLU A 110 -9.51 -1.93 -15.39
C GLU A 110 -8.22 -2.58 -15.90
N LEU A 111 -8.33 -3.67 -16.68
CA LEU A 111 -7.16 -4.29 -17.30
C LEU A 111 -6.45 -3.33 -18.26
N SER A 112 -7.19 -2.64 -19.12
CA SER A 112 -6.64 -1.66 -20.08
C SER A 112 -5.94 -0.51 -19.35
N ILE A 113 -6.55 0.00 -18.28
CA ILE A 113 -5.98 1.07 -17.43
C ILE A 113 -4.70 0.60 -16.72
N PHE A 114 -4.66 -0.64 -16.24
CA PHE A 114 -3.43 -1.22 -15.68
C PHE A 114 -2.31 -1.35 -16.72
N GLN A 115 -2.64 -1.77 -17.93
CA GLN A 115 -1.70 -1.86 -19.05
C GLN A 115 -1.14 -0.49 -19.44
N GLU A 116 -1.98 0.54 -19.43
CA GLU A 116 -1.53 1.91 -19.66
C GLU A 116 -0.58 2.38 -18.54
N LEU A 117 -0.94 2.15 -17.28
CA LEU A 117 -0.09 2.50 -16.14
C LEU A 117 1.29 1.83 -16.23
N TYR A 118 1.32 0.56 -16.61
CA TYR A 118 2.55 -0.20 -16.82
C TYR A 118 3.38 0.40 -17.96
N SER A 119 2.76 0.71 -19.10
CA SER A 119 3.44 1.23 -20.29
C SER A 119 4.03 2.62 -20.07
N LEU A 120 3.35 3.46 -19.31
CA LEU A 120 3.79 4.82 -18.95
C LEU A 120 4.99 4.83 -17.97
N ASN A 121 5.26 3.72 -17.28
CA ASN A 121 6.23 3.69 -16.19
C ASN A 121 7.27 2.57 -16.33
N PRO A 122 7.99 2.46 -17.46
CA PRO A 122 8.88 1.35 -17.76
C PRO A 122 10.06 1.21 -16.77
N THR A 123 10.48 2.31 -16.15
CA THR A 123 11.60 2.34 -15.19
C THR A 123 11.20 2.01 -13.76
N MET A 124 9.90 1.85 -13.49
CA MET A 124 9.37 1.61 -12.14
C MET A 124 9.13 0.11 -11.86
N LYS A 125 9.55 -0.76 -12.77
CA LYS A 125 9.46 -2.22 -12.60
C LYS A 125 10.43 -2.68 -11.50
N LEU A 126 9.96 -3.64 -10.68
CA LEU A 126 10.83 -4.36 -9.75
C LEU A 126 11.85 -5.22 -10.51
N SER A 127 13.08 -5.24 -10.05
CA SER A 127 14.12 -6.10 -10.62
C SER A 127 13.99 -7.56 -10.17
N LYS A 128 13.41 -7.79 -8.99
CA LYS A 128 13.16 -9.11 -8.37
C LYS A 128 11.82 -9.09 -7.66
N SER A 129 11.18 -10.26 -7.57
CA SER A 129 9.92 -10.46 -6.85
C SER A 129 10.09 -10.66 -5.33
N ASP A 130 11.32 -10.84 -4.86
CA ASP A 130 11.65 -11.01 -3.44
C ASP A 130 11.42 -9.71 -2.66
N PRO A 131 10.47 -9.67 -1.71
CA PRO A 131 10.15 -8.48 -0.91
C PRO A 131 11.36 -7.89 -0.18
N SER A 132 12.29 -8.70 0.29
CA SER A 132 13.51 -8.23 0.97
C SER A 132 14.36 -7.29 0.11
N THR A 133 14.24 -7.40 -1.22
CA THR A 133 14.99 -6.58 -2.17
C THR A 133 14.39 -5.21 -2.42
N TYR A 134 13.11 -4.99 -2.11
CA TYR A 134 12.42 -3.73 -2.38
C TYR A 134 11.69 -3.12 -1.18
N ASP A 135 11.51 -3.87 -0.08
CA ASP A 135 10.84 -3.41 1.16
C ASP A 135 11.83 -2.82 2.19
N ASN A 136 12.97 -2.34 1.75
CA ASN A 136 13.97 -1.71 2.60
C ASN A 136 14.07 -0.20 2.36
N SER A 137 14.56 0.54 3.35
CA SER A 137 14.59 2.00 3.35
C SER A 137 15.41 2.60 2.20
N SER A 138 16.51 1.96 1.82
CA SER A 138 17.37 2.45 0.74
C SER A 138 16.70 2.34 -0.63
N THR A 139 16.02 1.21 -0.90
CA THR A 139 15.26 1.01 -2.13
C THR A 139 14.04 1.94 -2.17
N LEU A 140 13.34 2.13 -1.05
CA LEU A 140 12.24 3.08 -0.95
C LEU A 140 12.71 4.50 -1.29
N ALA A 141 13.79 4.98 -0.66
CA ALA A 141 14.36 6.29 -0.95
C ALA A 141 14.75 6.46 -2.43
N SER A 142 15.37 5.43 -3.02
CA SER A 142 15.70 5.42 -4.46
C SER A 142 14.46 5.53 -5.34
N ASN A 143 13.40 4.79 -5.04
CA ASN A 143 12.15 4.83 -5.80
C ASN A 143 11.41 6.16 -5.64
N LEU A 144 11.44 6.76 -4.44
CA LEU A 144 10.92 8.11 -4.21
C LEU A 144 11.67 9.16 -5.05
N LEU A 145 13.00 9.05 -5.14
CA LEU A 145 13.82 9.94 -5.97
C LEU A 145 13.47 9.77 -7.46
N LYS A 146 13.37 8.52 -7.95
CA LYS A 146 12.94 8.24 -9.32
C LYS A 146 11.56 8.86 -9.61
N ASN A 147 10.62 8.74 -8.67
CA ASN A 147 9.29 9.35 -8.82
C ASN A 147 9.38 10.88 -8.91
N LYS A 148 10.24 11.54 -8.11
CA LYS A 148 10.46 12.99 -8.18
C LYS A 148 10.95 13.44 -9.56
N GLN A 149 11.80 12.66 -10.19
CA GLN A 149 12.41 12.96 -11.49
C GLN A 149 11.48 12.69 -12.70
N ARG A 150 10.36 12.01 -12.50
CA ARG A 150 9.42 11.72 -13.59
C ARG A 150 8.82 13.00 -14.16
N PRO A 151 8.56 13.05 -15.49
CA PRO A 151 7.85 14.16 -16.11
C PRO A 151 6.50 14.43 -15.47
N LEU A 152 6.10 15.70 -15.41
CA LEU A 152 4.84 16.10 -14.77
C LEU A 152 3.62 15.40 -15.39
N TYR A 153 3.56 15.32 -16.73
CA TYR A 153 2.45 14.67 -17.42
C TYR A 153 2.32 13.18 -17.02
N ASN A 154 3.45 12.45 -16.89
CA ASN A 154 3.42 11.06 -16.42
C ASN A 154 2.88 10.92 -15.00
N LYS A 155 3.26 11.84 -14.11
CA LYS A 155 2.73 11.88 -12.74
C LYS A 155 1.24 12.14 -12.72
N MET A 156 0.76 13.09 -13.55
CA MET A 156 -0.67 13.42 -13.65
C MET A 156 -1.49 12.25 -14.18
N ILE A 157 -1.08 11.63 -15.29
CA ILE A 157 -1.78 10.49 -15.87
C ILE A 157 -1.76 9.30 -14.88
N SER A 158 -0.59 8.96 -14.32
CA SER A 158 -0.47 7.85 -13.37
C SER A 158 -1.35 8.05 -12.14
N ARG A 159 -1.44 9.28 -11.60
CA ARG A 159 -2.32 9.60 -10.47
C ARG A 159 -3.79 9.46 -10.85
N GLY A 160 -4.20 9.94 -12.01
CA GLY A 160 -5.56 9.78 -12.52
C GLY A 160 -5.94 8.30 -12.68
N ILE A 161 -5.01 7.48 -13.18
CA ILE A 161 -5.20 6.03 -13.30
C ILE A 161 -5.32 5.38 -11.91
N ILE A 162 -4.50 5.75 -10.92
CA ILE A 162 -4.62 5.21 -9.55
C ILE A 162 -6.01 5.51 -8.98
N TYR A 163 -6.54 6.72 -9.16
CA TYR A 163 -7.89 7.05 -8.73
C TYR A 163 -8.94 6.16 -9.39
N GLN A 164 -8.84 5.93 -10.71
CA GLN A 164 -9.77 5.06 -11.44
C GLN A 164 -9.69 3.62 -10.96
N LEU A 165 -8.50 3.07 -10.74
CA LEU A 165 -8.31 1.70 -10.27
C LEU A 165 -8.76 1.48 -8.81
N LEU A 166 -8.67 2.50 -7.97
CA LEU A 166 -9.09 2.40 -6.57
C LEU A 166 -10.59 2.69 -6.38
N ALA A 167 -11.18 3.53 -7.22
CA ALA A 167 -12.58 3.94 -7.07
C ALA A 167 -13.58 2.76 -6.92
N PRO A 168 -13.46 1.64 -7.66
CA PRO A 168 -14.35 0.50 -7.49
C PRO A 168 -14.32 -0.11 -6.08
N PHE A 169 -13.16 -0.10 -5.39
CA PHE A 169 -13.04 -0.59 -4.02
C PHE A 169 -13.80 0.29 -3.04
N PHE A 170 -13.96 1.58 -3.33
CA PHE A 170 -14.69 2.50 -2.46
C PHE A 170 -16.21 2.35 -2.54
N LYS A 171 -16.77 1.56 -3.46
CA LYS A 171 -18.23 1.30 -3.52
C LYS A 171 -18.74 0.61 -2.26
N THR A 172 -17.93 -0.23 -1.63
CA THR A 172 -18.27 -0.99 -0.41
C THR A 172 -17.36 -0.68 0.76
N ALA A 173 -16.49 0.32 0.60
CA ALA A 173 -15.58 0.75 1.66
C ALA A 173 -16.36 1.33 2.85
N HIS A 174 -15.81 1.16 4.03
CA HIS A 174 -16.29 1.84 5.23
C HIS A 174 -15.10 2.37 6.02
N LEU A 175 -15.37 3.36 6.87
CA LEU A 175 -14.33 3.92 7.72
C LEU A 175 -13.88 2.89 8.76
N LYS A 176 -12.57 2.80 8.97
CA LYS A 176 -12.07 2.09 10.14
C LYS A 176 -12.68 2.72 11.38
N SER A 177 -13.03 1.87 12.35
CA SER A 177 -13.36 2.34 13.69
C SER A 177 -12.20 3.21 14.17
N THR A 178 -12.44 4.51 14.26
CA THR A 178 -11.37 5.49 14.46
C THR A 178 -10.72 5.30 15.81
N VAL A 179 -9.38 5.29 15.83
CA VAL A 179 -8.63 5.65 17.05
C VAL A 179 -9.30 6.87 17.65
N THR A 180 -9.90 6.74 18.83
CA THR A 180 -10.72 7.81 19.42
C THR A 180 -9.84 8.85 20.13
N ASP A 181 -8.66 8.46 20.59
CA ASP A 181 -7.74 9.36 21.30
C ASP A 181 -6.86 10.14 20.32
N ASP A 182 -7.07 11.46 20.24
CA ASP A 182 -6.28 12.35 19.37
C ASP A 182 -4.77 12.33 19.67
N ARG A 183 -4.36 11.97 20.89
CA ARG A 183 -2.94 11.82 21.24
C ARG A 183 -2.35 10.59 20.55
N VAL A 184 -3.10 9.49 20.48
CA VAL A 184 -2.66 8.29 19.73
C VAL A 184 -2.57 8.58 18.24
N LYS A 185 -3.53 9.31 17.66
CA LYS A 185 -3.43 9.77 16.25
C LYS A 185 -2.18 10.60 15.99
N ARG A 186 -1.90 11.56 16.88
CA ARG A 186 -0.69 12.40 16.80
C ARG A 186 0.60 11.57 16.94
N ALA A 187 0.60 10.57 17.83
CA ALA A 187 1.71 9.65 17.98
C ALA A 187 1.99 8.88 16.69
N ILE A 188 0.95 8.29 16.09
CA ILE A 188 1.05 7.55 14.83
C ILE A 188 1.63 8.45 13.73
N THR A 189 1.12 9.67 13.60
CA THR A 189 1.63 10.65 12.63
C THR A 189 3.10 10.99 12.89
N TYR A 190 3.49 11.22 14.14
CA TYR A 190 4.89 11.47 14.50
C TYR A 190 5.79 10.29 14.15
N ILE A 191 5.42 9.07 14.53
CA ILE A 191 6.18 7.84 14.24
C ILE A 191 6.38 7.67 12.73
N ARG A 192 5.35 7.90 11.92
CA ARG A 192 5.42 7.79 10.46
C ARG A 192 6.38 8.80 9.84
N ASN A 193 6.35 10.04 10.30
CA ASN A 193 7.22 11.09 9.79
C ASN A 193 8.70 10.89 10.17
N HIS A 194 8.98 10.03 11.15
CA HIS A 194 10.33 9.77 11.67
C HIS A 194 10.71 8.29 11.54
N ILE A 195 10.06 7.55 10.62
CA ILE A 195 10.27 6.10 10.48
C ILE A 195 11.71 5.73 10.05
N SER A 196 12.44 6.67 9.45
CA SER A 196 13.86 6.54 9.10
C SER A 196 14.80 6.94 10.23
N ASP A 197 14.29 7.51 11.32
CA ASP A 197 15.07 7.99 12.46
C ASP A 197 15.15 6.91 13.55
N GLU A 198 16.06 7.10 14.51
CA GLU A 198 16.06 6.30 15.72
C GLU A 198 14.90 6.70 16.62
N LEU A 199 13.81 5.94 16.55
CA LEU A 199 12.59 6.18 17.33
C LEU A 199 12.71 5.54 18.70
N CYS A 200 12.43 6.32 19.76
CA CYS A 200 12.23 5.78 21.10
C CYS A 200 10.89 6.24 21.68
N ILE A 201 10.32 5.40 22.55
CA ILE A 201 9.00 5.65 23.15
C ILE A 201 8.99 6.94 23.98
N ASP A 202 10.10 7.25 24.64
CA ASP A 202 10.23 8.46 25.46
C ASP A 202 10.05 9.72 24.61
N LYS A 203 10.70 9.75 23.44
CA LYS A 203 10.62 10.88 22.51
C LYS A 203 9.21 11.05 21.93
N VAL A 204 8.53 9.94 21.62
CA VAL A 204 7.12 9.98 21.18
C VAL A 204 6.22 10.55 22.30
N ALA A 205 6.36 10.07 23.53
CA ALA A 205 5.56 10.53 24.66
C ALA A 205 5.80 12.03 24.97
N GLU A 206 7.05 12.49 24.85
CA GLU A 206 7.43 13.88 25.04
C GLU A 206 6.74 14.79 24.02
N THR A 207 6.69 14.43 22.73
CA THR A 207 6.01 15.23 21.68
C THR A 207 4.49 15.35 21.91
N LEU A 208 3.92 14.43 22.71
CA LEU A 208 2.52 14.45 23.09
C LEU A 208 2.26 15.16 24.44
N CYS A 209 3.32 15.60 25.10
CA CYS A 209 3.26 16.17 26.47
C CYS A 209 2.64 15.20 27.49
N VAL A 210 2.96 13.90 27.41
CA VAL A 210 2.48 12.85 28.32
C VAL A 210 3.65 12.02 28.87
N SER A 211 3.43 11.35 30.01
CA SER A 211 4.42 10.40 30.51
C SER A 211 4.48 9.13 29.64
N LYS A 212 5.65 8.50 29.54
CA LYS A 212 5.88 7.23 28.84
C LYS A 212 4.84 6.16 29.20
N ASN A 213 4.62 5.94 30.50
CA ASN A 213 3.69 4.91 30.97
C ASN A 213 2.24 5.21 30.59
N TYR A 214 1.87 6.49 30.62
CA TYR A 214 0.54 6.91 30.18
C TYR A 214 0.38 6.71 28.67
N PHE A 215 1.38 7.09 27.87
CA PHE A 215 1.39 6.87 26.43
C PHE A 215 1.22 5.39 26.08
N ILE A 216 2.05 4.51 26.67
CA ILE A 216 1.96 3.05 26.44
C ILE A 216 0.55 2.54 26.76
N ARG A 217 -0.05 3.02 27.85
CA ARG A 217 -1.39 2.59 28.26
C ARG A 217 -2.47 2.99 27.24
N ILE A 218 -2.48 4.24 26.79
CA ILE A 218 -3.49 4.70 25.81
C ILE A 218 -3.27 4.07 24.45
N PHE A 219 -2.02 3.91 24.02
CA PHE A 219 -1.66 3.31 22.74
C PHE A 219 -2.04 1.82 22.64
N LYS A 220 -1.97 1.08 23.74
CA LYS A 220 -2.40 -0.33 23.80
C LYS A 220 -3.90 -0.51 23.90
N LYS A 221 -4.63 0.52 24.30
CA LYS A 221 -6.09 0.47 24.43
C LYS A 221 -6.79 0.71 23.11
N GLU A 222 -6.21 1.51 22.23
CA GLU A 222 -6.70 1.83 20.90
C GLU A 222 -6.27 0.78 19.88
#